data_bbfbf0d1f2f85e8546395f3bd869419b
#
_entry.id   bbfbf0d1f2f85e8546395f3bd869419b
#
_cell.length_a   1.000
_cell.length_b   1.000
_cell.length_c   1.000
_cell.angle_alpha   90.00
_cell.angle_beta   90.00
_cell.angle_gamma   90.00
#
_symmetry.space_group_name_H-M   'P 1'
#
loop_
_entity.id
_entity.type
_entity.pdbx_description
1 polymer ?
#
loop_
_entity_poly.entity_id
_entity_poly.type
_entity_poly.pdbx_seq_one_letter_code
_entity_poly.pdbx_strand_id
1 'polypeptide(L)'
;MKGYITDIEKATFANEDFRRVLYTSKHQQLVVMSIVPGGEIGEETHADVDQFLRIEVGQGKAILDGVEHELSDGFSITVPAGTKHNIVNTSAEIPLKLY
;
A
#
# COMPACT_ATOMS: atom_id res chain seq x y z
N MET A 1 -5.94 9.80 -23.47
CA MET A 1 -5.97 8.84 -22.34
C MET A 1 -7.41 8.51 -22.01
N LYS A 2 -7.74 7.26 -21.92
CA LYS A 2 -9.14 6.82 -21.82
C LYS A 2 -9.61 6.48 -20.41
N GLY A 3 -8.70 6.44 -19.45
CA GLY A 3 -9.03 6.03 -18.10
C GLY A 3 -8.95 4.52 -17.90
N TYR A 4 -9.28 4.09 -16.70
CA TYR A 4 -9.13 2.71 -16.29
C TYR A 4 -10.18 2.36 -15.24
N ILE A 5 -10.85 1.25 -15.43
CA ILE A 5 -11.91 0.79 -14.53
C ILE A 5 -11.62 -0.66 -14.17
N THR A 6 -11.61 -0.97 -12.89
CA THR A 6 -11.40 -2.34 -12.41
C THR A 6 -12.12 -2.54 -11.08
N ASP A 7 -12.36 -3.78 -10.75
CA ASP A 7 -12.77 -4.16 -9.40
C ASP A 7 -11.49 -4.19 -8.55
N ILE A 8 -11.24 -3.10 -7.85
CA ILE A 8 -9.96 -2.92 -7.14
C ILE A 8 -9.78 -3.91 -5.99
N GLU A 9 -10.85 -4.27 -5.31
CA GLU A 9 -10.75 -5.24 -4.22
C GLU A 9 -10.35 -6.60 -4.76
N LYS A 10 -10.99 -7.03 -5.84
CA LYS A 10 -10.68 -8.31 -6.48
C LYS A 10 -9.26 -8.32 -7.04
N ALA A 11 -8.86 -7.25 -7.70
CA ALA A 11 -7.51 -7.14 -8.26
C ALA A 11 -6.44 -7.19 -7.17
N THR A 12 -6.68 -6.51 -6.05
CA THR A 12 -5.75 -6.48 -4.91
C THR A 12 -5.68 -7.86 -4.24
N PHE A 13 -6.83 -8.49 -4.01
CA PHE A 13 -6.88 -9.81 -3.41
C PHE A 13 -6.16 -10.85 -4.25
N ALA A 14 -6.31 -10.80 -5.57
CA ALA A 14 -5.71 -11.77 -6.48
C ALA A 14 -4.21 -11.54 -6.71
N ASN A 15 -3.70 -10.35 -6.39
CA ASN A 15 -2.29 -10.04 -6.63
C ASN A 15 -1.37 -10.74 -5.64
N GLU A 16 -0.33 -11.40 -6.16
CA GLU A 16 0.69 -12.04 -5.35
C GLU A 16 2.07 -11.41 -5.55
N ASP A 17 2.17 -10.42 -6.43
CA ASP A 17 3.42 -9.71 -6.68
C ASP A 17 3.67 -8.67 -5.60
N PHE A 18 4.93 -8.46 -5.24
CA PHE A 18 5.27 -7.41 -4.28
C PHE A 18 4.72 -6.06 -4.74
N ARG A 19 4.90 -5.74 -6.01
CA ARG A 19 4.42 -4.47 -6.57
C ARG A 19 3.99 -4.68 -8.02
N ARG A 20 2.74 -4.33 -8.32
CA ARG A 20 2.21 -4.43 -9.68
C ARG A 20 1.47 -3.15 -10.02
N VAL A 21 1.93 -2.46 -11.06
CA VAL A 21 1.27 -1.25 -11.56
C VAL A 21 0.10 -1.68 -12.44
N LEU A 22 -1.10 -1.25 -12.08
CA LEU A 22 -2.30 -1.51 -12.88
C LEU A 22 -2.51 -0.44 -13.94
N TYR A 23 -2.26 0.82 -13.61
CA TYR A 23 -2.48 1.92 -14.52
C TYR A 23 -1.68 3.15 -14.11
N THR A 24 -1.15 3.86 -15.10
CA THR A 24 -0.46 5.12 -14.89
C THR A 24 -1.12 6.20 -15.73
N SER A 25 -1.54 7.28 -15.07
CA SER A 25 -2.03 8.48 -15.73
C SER A 25 -1.08 9.63 -15.44
N LYS A 26 -1.42 10.81 -15.94
CA LYS A 26 -0.53 11.99 -15.83
C LYS A 26 -0.24 12.36 -14.37
N HIS A 27 -1.22 12.23 -13.49
CA HIS A 27 -1.13 12.71 -12.11
C HIS A 27 -1.34 11.60 -11.07
N GLN A 28 -1.51 10.36 -11.51
CA GLN A 28 -1.82 9.26 -10.61
C GLN A 28 -1.25 7.95 -11.13
N GLN A 29 -0.85 7.09 -10.22
CA GLN A 29 -0.48 5.72 -10.54
C GLN A 29 -1.23 4.79 -9.60
N LEU A 30 -1.94 3.82 -10.17
CA LEU A 30 -2.65 2.80 -9.41
C LEU A 30 -1.79 1.55 -9.32
N VAL A 31 -1.48 1.16 -8.09
CA VAL A 31 -0.57 0.05 -7.79
C VAL A 31 -1.23 -0.89 -6.79
N VAL A 32 -1.07 -2.18 -7.00
CA VAL A 32 -1.44 -3.19 -6.00
C VAL A 32 -0.17 -3.85 -5.49
N MET A 33 -0.17 -4.21 -4.21
CA MET A 33 0.99 -4.81 -3.55
C MET A 33 0.59 -6.00 -2.69
N SER A 34 1.51 -6.96 -2.58
CA SER A 34 1.39 -8.06 -1.64
C SER A 34 2.73 -8.18 -0.91
N ILE A 35 2.69 -7.96 0.40
CA ILE A 35 3.89 -8.01 1.24
C ILE A 35 3.88 -9.34 1.99
N VAL A 36 4.94 -10.12 1.82
CA VAL A 36 5.07 -11.42 2.47
C VAL A 36 5.02 -11.29 4.00
N PRO A 37 4.62 -12.34 4.73
CA PRO A 37 4.63 -12.31 6.20
C PRO A 37 5.99 -11.86 6.73
N GLY A 38 5.97 -10.92 7.67
CA GLY A 38 7.18 -10.35 8.25
C GLY A 38 7.95 -9.39 7.36
N GLY A 39 7.49 -9.19 6.11
CA GLY A 39 8.13 -8.27 5.18
C GLY A 39 7.70 -6.83 5.35
N GLU A 40 8.29 -5.96 4.56
CA GLU A 40 7.98 -4.53 4.60
C GLU A 40 8.22 -3.88 3.24
N ILE A 41 7.62 -2.71 3.02
CA ILE A 41 7.91 -1.94 1.82
C ILE A 41 9.32 -1.36 1.87
N GLY A 42 9.77 -0.94 3.04
CA GLY A 42 11.01 -0.21 3.25
C GLY A 42 10.73 1.27 3.49
N GLU A 43 11.62 1.92 4.22
CA GLU A 43 11.45 3.33 4.56
C GLU A 43 11.63 4.21 3.32
N GLU A 44 10.64 5.07 3.05
CA GLU A 44 10.63 5.96 1.90
C GLU A 44 10.17 7.35 2.28
N THR A 45 10.57 8.33 1.47
CA THR A 45 10.06 9.70 1.55
C THR A 45 9.83 10.18 0.12
N HIS A 46 8.63 10.65 -0.17
CA HIS A 46 8.30 11.23 -1.48
C HIS A 46 8.07 12.74 -1.29
N ALA A 47 8.93 13.54 -1.92
CA ALA A 47 8.93 14.98 -1.69
C ALA A 47 7.76 15.72 -2.35
N ASP A 48 7.25 15.19 -3.47
CA ASP A 48 6.36 15.94 -4.35
C ASP A 48 4.96 15.34 -4.52
N VAL A 49 4.68 14.22 -3.88
CA VAL A 49 3.38 13.55 -4.02
C VAL A 49 2.84 13.10 -2.68
N ASP A 50 1.53 13.15 -2.55
CA ASP A 50 0.84 12.48 -1.46
C ASP A 50 0.53 11.04 -1.91
N GLN A 51 0.48 10.12 -0.96
CA GLN A 51 0.11 8.73 -1.23
C GLN A 51 -1.12 8.34 -0.45
N PHE A 52 -1.99 7.61 -1.10
CA PHE A 52 -3.12 6.96 -0.46
C PHE A 52 -2.91 5.45 -0.55
N LEU A 53 -3.03 4.75 0.59
CA LEU A 53 -2.95 3.31 0.63
C LEU A 53 -4.16 2.77 1.37
N ARG A 54 -4.70 1.65 0.89
CA ARG A 54 -5.79 0.96 1.58
C ARG A 54 -5.46 -0.51 1.75
N ILE A 55 -5.62 -0.99 2.98
CA ILE A 55 -5.39 -2.40 3.30
C ILE A 55 -6.64 -3.20 2.95
N GLU A 56 -6.48 -4.15 2.04
CA GLU A 56 -7.56 -5.06 1.67
C GLU A 56 -7.57 -6.31 2.54
N VAL A 57 -6.40 -6.90 2.76
CA VAL A 57 -6.27 -8.15 3.52
C VAL A 57 -5.02 -8.07 4.38
N GLY A 58 -5.16 -8.43 5.65
CA GLY A 58 -4.05 -8.71 6.52
C GLY A 58 -3.91 -7.75 7.69
N GLN A 59 -2.80 -7.87 8.38
CA GLN A 59 -2.47 -7.05 9.53
C GLN A 59 -1.07 -6.49 9.38
N GLY A 60 -0.90 -5.25 9.78
CA GLY A 60 0.39 -4.62 9.67
C GLY A 60 0.48 -3.38 10.53
N LYS A 61 1.52 -2.58 10.25
CA LYS A 61 1.66 -1.26 10.85
C LYS A 61 2.21 -0.28 9.82
N ALA A 62 1.77 0.96 9.94
CA ALA A 62 2.35 2.08 9.23
C ALA A 62 3.22 2.86 10.20
N ILE A 63 4.40 3.23 9.76
CA ILE A 63 5.31 4.07 10.54
C ILE A 63 5.40 5.40 9.80
N LEU A 64 4.86 6.46 10.40
CA LEU A 64 4.81 7.80 9.79
C LEU A 64 5.65 8.76 10.67
N ASP A 65 6.77 9.23 10.14
CA ASP A 65 7.71 10.08 10.87
C ASP A 65 8.05 9.50 12.26
N GLY A 66 8.30 8.18 12.29
CA GLY A 66 8.69 7.47 13.50
C GLY A 66 7.53 7.03 14.41
N VAL A 67 6.29 7.40 14.09
CA VAL A 67 5.12 7.02 14.89
C VAL A 67 4.44 5.80 14.27
N GLU A 68 4.25 4.75 15.07
CA GLU A 68 3.64 3.50 14.62
C GLU A 68 2.12 3.53 14.77
N HIS A 69 1.43 3.03 13.75
CA HIS A 69 -0.03 2.90 13.71
C HIS A 69 -0.39 1.49 13.27
N GLU A 70 -1.26 0.81 14.01
CA GLU A 70 -1.71 -0.53 13.64
C GLU A 70 -2.68 -0.48 12.46
N LEU A 71 -2.57 -1.46 11.57
CA LEU A 71 -3.39 -1.59 10.37
C LEU A 71 -4.06 -2.95 10.34
N SER A 72 -5.28 -2.97 9.80
CA SER A 72 -6.01 -4.20 9.52
C SER A 72 -6.90 -4.00 8.29
N ASP A 73 -7.66 -5.02 7.91
CA ASP A 73 -8.55 -4.97 6.75
C ASP A 73 -9.40 -3.70 6.77
N GLY A 74 -9.46 -3.01 5.66
CA GLY A 74 -10.28 -1.82 5.48
C GLY A 74 -9.65 -0.51 5.95
N PHE A 75 -8.48 -0.55 6.58
CA PHE A 75 -7.77 0.67 7.00
C PHE A 75 -7.16 1.38 5.81
N SER A 76 -7.15 2.69 5.86
CA SER A 76 -6.46 3.50 4.87
C SER A 76 -5.37 4.34 5.53
N ILE A 77 -4.36 4.66 4.74
CA ILE A 77 -3.27 5.52 5.15
C ILE A 77 -3.14 6.62 4.12
N THR A 78 -3.13 7.87 4.58
CA THR A 78 -2.75 9.01 3.76
C THR A 78 -1.38 9.47 4.20
N VAL A 79 -0.43 9.45 3.29
CA VAL A 79 0.94 9.86 3.55
C VAL A 79 1.18 11.18 2.82
N PRO A 80 1.21 12.31 3.54
CA PRO A 80 1.48 13.60 2.90
C PRO A 80 2.90 13.65 2.33
N ALA A 81 3.07 14.44 1.27
CA ALA A 81 4.38 14.67 0.68
C ALA A 81 5.38 15.08 1.78
N GLY A 82 6.59 14.54 1.71
CA GLY A 82 7.65 14.81 2.67
C GLY A 82 7.64 13.98 3.93
N THR A 83 6.64 13.13 4.13
CA THR A 83 6.55 12.27 5.31
C THR A 83 7.39 11.02 5.13
N LYS A 84 8.31 10.77 6.05
CA LYS A 84 9.07 9.52 6.08
C LYS A 84 8.12 8.41 6.52
N HIS A 85 8.03 7.33 5.74
CA HIS A 85 7.04 6.29 6.01
C HIS A 85 7.54 4.90 5.64
N ASN A 86 6.93 3.91 6.29
CA ASN A 86 7.13 2.49 5.99
C ASN A 86 5.85 1.74 6.32
N ILE A 87 5.59 0.68 5.58
CA ILE A 87 4.48 -0.24 5.82
C ILE A 87 5.08 -1.62 6.08
N VAL A 88 4.71 -2.21 7.21
CA VAL A 88 5.26 -3.49 7.65
C VAL A 88 4.14 -4.51 7.82
N ASN A 89 4.34 -5.71 7.30
CA ASN A 89 3.45 -6.84 7.56
C ASN A 89 3.83 -7.46 8.90
N THR A 90 2.97 -7.34 9.90
CA THR A 90 3.22 -7.87 11.24
C THR A 90 2.71 -9.30 11.45
N SER A 91 2.04 -9.87 10.46
CA SER A 91 1.59 -11.27 10.52
C SER A 91 2.76 -12.22 10.23
N ALA A 92 2.77 -13.36 10.90
CA ALA A 92 3.71 -14.43 10.63
C ALA A 92 3.21 -15.40 9.55
N GLU A 93 1.95 -15.29 9.14
CA GLU A 93 1.31 -16.32 8.33
C GLU A 93 0.62 -15.77 7.06
N ILE A 94 0.08 -14.56 7.09
CA ILE A 94 -0.78 -14.02 6.02
C ILE A 94 -0.08 -12.87 5.30
N PRO A 95 -0.16 -12.82 3.95
CA PRO A 95 0.34 -11.66 3.23
C PRO A 95 -0.48 -10.41 3.56
N LEU A 96 0.15 -9.25 3.47
CA LEU A 96 -0.52 -7.96 3.59
C LEU A 96 -0.78 -7.44 2.18
N LYS A 97 -2.05 -7.36 1.80
CA LYS A 97 -2.43 -6.94 0.45
C LYS A 97 -3.08 -5.57 0.49
N LEU A 98 -2.61 -4.69 -0.38
CA LEU A 98 -3.03 -3.29 -0.38
C LEU A 98 -2.94 -2.68 -1.77
N TYR A 99 -3.55 -1.52 -1.91
CA TYR A 99 -3.44 -0.69 -3.10
C TYR A 99 -3.27 0.77 -2.72
#